data_9b3335d38200404fc1f1e79a5afa5c5b
#
_entry.id   9b3335d38200404fc1f1e79a5afa5c5b
#
_cell.length_a   1.000
_cell.length_b   1.000
_cell.length_c   1.000
_cell.angle_alpha   90.00
_cell.angle_beta   90.00
_cell.angle_gamma   90.00
#
_symmetry.space_group_name_H-M   'P 1'
#
loop_
_entity.id
_entity.type
_entity.pdbx_description
1 polymer ?
#
loop_
_entity_poly.entity_id
_entity_poly.type
_entity_poly.pdbx_seq_one_letter_code
_entity_poly.pdbx_strand_id
1 'polypeptide(L)'
;MPGKKVTEVIVSHHHFDHSGGLRAAVARGLTVISRRANESIFREMVARPAPNFPDALARNPQPLKFVPVDEHLALDDGSMRVDVYHVLGHLHMAEAVFAYIPERRIFLEGDFTTFNWDYSWWGGAYLDNVEHYGLDPAINIPVHGKVTTFADTVATIEKQVATAKKYCATSARAAVYPAGCPVQYSRDAAR
;
A
#
# COMPACT_ATOMS: atom_id res chain seq x y z
N MET A 1 -9.84 13.84 -15.95
CA MET A 1 -10.97 13.23 -16.71
C MET A 1 -12.09 14.26 -16.80
N PRO A 2 -12.42 14.76 -17.99
CA PRO A 2 -13.50 15.72 -18.14
C PRO A 2 -14.84 15.12 -17.65
N GLY A 3 -15.60 15.89 -16.86
CA GLY A 3 -16.90 15.46 -16.34
C GLY A 3 -16.90 14.51 -15.13
N LYS A 4 -15.74 14.02 -14.67
CA LYS A 4 -15.62 13.19 -13.46
C LYS A 4 -15.26 14.07 -12.26
N LYS A 5 -15.95 13.88 -11.14
CA LYS A 5 -15.65 14.51 -9.85
C LYS A 5 -14.97 13.50 -8.95
N VAL A 6 -13.85 13.89 -8.36
CA VAL A 6 -13.21 13.09 -7.31
C VAL A 6 -14.00 13.28 -6.02
N THR A 7 -14.44 12.20 -5.43
CA THR A 7 -15.24 12.17 -4.18
C THR A 7 -14.52 11.47 -3.05
N GLU A 8 -13.56 10.61 -3.38
CA GLU A 8 -12.89 9.73 -2.44
C GLU A 8 -11.40 9.65 -2.74
N VAL A 9 -10.62 9.29 -1.73
CA VAL A 9 -9.19 8.98 -1.84
C VAL A 9 -8.88 7.75 -1.01
N ILE A 10 -8.20 6.78 -1.62
CA ILE A 10 -7.65 5.63 -0.92
C ILE A 10 -6.23 5.98 -0.49
N VAL A 11 -5.96 5.93 0.81
CA VAL A 11 -4.62 6.13 1.39
C VAL A 11 -4.11 4.77 1.83
N SER A 12 -3.06 4.27 1.19
CA SER A 12 -2.56 2.91 1.43
C SER A 12 -2.16 2.70 2.88
N HIS A 13 -1.38 3.61 3.47
CA HIS A 13 -0.97 3.57 4.88
C HIS A 13 -0.49 4.96 5.35
N HIS A 14 -0.08 5.06 6.62
CA HIS A 14 0.19 6.34 7.28
C HIS A 14 1.56 6.96 7.04
N HIS A 15 2.48 6.30 6.33
CA HIS A 15 3.78 6.89 6.03
C HIS A 15 3.63 8.20 5.26
N PHE A 16 4.57 9.13 5.46
CA PHE A 16 4.42 10.53 5.04
C PHE A 16 4.31 10.70 3.51
N ASP A 17 5.00 9.88 2.75
CA ASP A 17 5.00 9.87 1.28
C ASP A 17 3.69 9.32 0.68
N HIS A 18 2.90 8.55 1.47
CA HIS A 18 1.57 8.07 1.10
C HIS A 18 0.45 8.94 1.68
N SER A 19 0.65 9.51 2.85
CA SER A 19 -0.34 10.29 3.57
C SER A 19 -0.15 11.82 3.47
N GLY A 20 0.93 12.30 2.86
CA GLY A 20 1.26 13.73 2.77
C GLY A 20 0.18 14.58 2.08
N GLY A 21 -0.64 13.99 1.20
CA GLY A 21 -1.79 14.62 0.56
C GLY A 21 -3.08 14.64 1.39
N LEU A 22 -3.11 14.01 2.57
CA LEU A 22 -4.33 13.81 3.38
C LEU A 22 -5.05 15.12 3.69
N ARG A 23 -4.33 16.13 4.19
CA ARG A 23 -4.91 17.43 4.55
C ARG A 23 -5.51 18.16 3.35
N ALA A 24 -4.87 18.03 2.17
CA ALA A 24 -5.39 18.61 0.93
C ALA A 24 -6.67 17.89 0.45
N ALA A 25 -6.75 16.58 0.63
CA ALA A 25 -7.96 15.79 0.34
C ALA A 25 -9.13 16.20 1.26
N VAL A 26 -8.86 16.30 2.57
CA VAL A 26 -9.85 16.73 3.58
C VAL A 26 -10.33 18.16 3.30
N ALA A 27 -9.43 19.09 2.97
CA ALA A 27 -9.79 20.47 2.62
C ALA A 27 -10.73 20.56 1.41
N ARG A 28 -10.68 19.57 0.51
CA ARG A 28 -11.59 19.43 -0.65
C ARG A 28 -12.88 18.68 -0.32
N GLY A 29 -13.05 18.25 0.93
CA GLY A 29 -14.23 17.51 1.39
C GLY A 29 -14.30 16.07 0.90
N LEU A 30 -13.17 15.48 0.45
CA LEU A 30 -13.10 14.08 0.01
C LEU A 30 -13.27 13.13 1.20
N THR A 31 -13.84 11.97 0.93
CA THR A 31 -13.86 10.84 1.87
C THR A 31 -12.52 10.11 1.80
N VAL A 32 -11.89 9.87 2.94
CA VAL A 32 -10.65 9.12 3.06
C VAL A 32 -10.98 7.66 3.37
N ILE A 33 -10.44 6.75 2.57
CA ILE A 33 -10.59 5.30 2.72
C ILE A 33 -9.23 4.74 3.08
N SER A 34 -9.13 4.01 4.18
CA SER A 34 -7.88 3.35 4.60
C SER A 34 -8.16 2.26 5.64
N ARG A 35 -7.14 1.53 6.02
CA ARG A 35 -7.21 0.57 7.14
C ARG A 35 -7.74 1.27 8.39
N ARG A 36 -8.65 0.61 9.14
CA ARG A 36 -9.27 1.16 10.37
C ARG A 36 -8.23 1.68 11.37
N ALA A 37 -7.14 0.96 11.55
CA ALA A 37 -6.09 1.33 12.51
C ALA A 37 -5.39 2.67 12.19
N ASN A 38 -5.46 3.14 10.94
CA ASN A 38 -4.91 4.45 10.56
C ASN A 38 -5.82 5.63 10.96
N GLU A 39 -7.07 5.38 11.37
CA GLU A 39 -8.03 6.46 11.64
C GLU A 39 -7.54 7.43 12.70
N SER A 40 -6.99 6.93 13.80
CA SER A 40 -6.52 7.78 14.91
C SER A 40 -5.40 8.72 14.50
N ILE A 41 -4.38 8.19 13.78
CA ILE A 41 -3.26 9.01 13.31
C ILE A 41 -3.72 10.01 12.23
N PHE A 42 -4.66 9.64 11.36
CA PHE A 42 -5.18 10.56 10.36
C PHE A 42 -6.00 11.68 10.98
N ARG A 43 -6.80 11.40 12.02
CA ARG A 43 -7.50 12.43 12.80
C ARG A 43 -6.52 13.40 13.47
N GLU A 44 -5.43 12.90 14.04
CA GLU A 44 -4.36 13.72 14.61
C GLU A 44 -3.69 14.58 13.54
N MET A 45 -3.32 14.01 12.39
CA MET A 45 -2.70 14.76 11.28
C MET A 45 -3.61 15.89 10.78
N VAL A 46 -4.91 15.64 10.66
CA VAL A 46 -5.90 16.63 10.22
C VAL A 46 -6.06 17.76 11.26
N ALA A 47 -6.05 17.42 12.54
CA ALA A 47 -6.21 18.36 13.64
C ALA A 47 -4.97 19.24 13.90
N ARG A 48 -3.78 18.84 13.40
CA ARG A 48 -2.54 19.60 13.65
C ARG A 48 -2.63 21.02 13.08
N PRO A 49 -2.34 22.05 13.87
CA PRO A 49 -2.26 23.41 13.36
C PRO A 49 -1.03 23.56 12.44
N ALA A 50 -1.14 24.43 11.45
CA ALA A 50 -0.05 24.80 10.55
C ALA A 50 0.23 26.31 10.65
N PRO A 51 0.70 26.82 11.80
CA PRO A 51 0.76 28.27 12.05
C PRO A 51 1.77 29.00 11.17
N ASN A 52 2.89 28.37 10.84
CA ASN A 52 3.95 29.00 10.06
C ASN A 52 3.67 28.98 8.55
N PHE A 53 3.04 27.91 8.07
CA PHE A 53 2.70 27.71 6.67
C PHE A 53 1.26 27.18 6.57
N PRO A 54 0.24 28.04 6.72
CA PRO A 54 -1.16 27.64 6.69
C PRO A 54 -1.51 27.02 5.34
N ASP A 55 -1.90 25.74 5.34
CA ASP A 55 -2.42 25.06 4.17
C ASP A 55 -3.92 25.37 3.94
N ALA A 56 -4.51 24.75 2.91
CA ALA A 56 -5.93 24.96 2.59
C ALA A 56 -6.85 24.52 3.75
N LEU A 57 -6.51 23.45 4.46
CA LEU A 57 -7.30 22.97 5.60
C LEU A 57 -7.19 23.90 6.82
N ALA A 58 -5.99 24.45 7.08
CA ALA A 58 -5.83 25.43 8.16
C ALA A 58 -6.61 26.73 7.91
N ARG A 59 -6.71 27.15 6.63
CA ARG A 59 -7.48 28.34 6.23
C ARG A 59 -8.99 28.13 6.21
N ASN A 60 -9.44 26.91 5.92
CA ASN A 60 -10.86 26.52 5.86
C ASN A 60 -11.03 25.12 6.46
N PRO A 61 -11.13 25.01 7.79
CA PRO A 61 -11.22 23.73 8.49
C PRO A 61 -12.42 22.88 8.01
N GLN A 62 -12.16 21.61 7.73
CA GLN A 62 -13.16 20.62 7.37
C GLN A 62 -12.98 19.37 8.25
N PRO A 63 -14.06 18.66 8.60
CA PRO A 63 -13.94 17.41 9.33
C PRO A 63 -13.40 16.30 8.42
N LEU A 64 -12.60 15.39 8.99
CA LEU A 64 -12.22 14.16 8.33
C LEU A 64 -13.45 13.27 8.16
N LYS A 65 -13.81 12.99 6.92
CA LYS A 65 -14.74 11.91 6.54
C LYS A 65 -13.90 10.65 6.32
N PHE A 66 -14.09 9.63 7.12
CA PHE A 66 -13.29 8.42 7.09
C PHE A 66 -14.17 7.18 6.89
N VAL A 67 -13.81 6.34 5.93
CA VAL A 67 -14.41 5.03 5.71
C VAL A 67 -13.34 3.98 6.01
N PRO A 68 -13.52 3.21 7.08
CA PRO A 68 -12.56 2.19 7.47
C PRO A 68 -12.67 0.95 6.60
N VAL A 69 -11.50 0.38 6.28
CA VAL A 69 -11.38 -0.97 5.73
C VAL A 69 -10.94 -1.89 6.86
N ASP A 70 -11.74 -2.92 7.16
CA ASP A 70 -11.36 -3.98 8.10
C ASP A 70 -10.63 -5.11 7.36
N GLU A 71 -11.31 -5.88 6.55
CA GLU A 71 -10.70 -6.90 5.69
C GLU A 71 -10.85 -6.54 4.22
N HIS A 72 -12.04 -6.12 3.82
CA HIS A 72 -12.39 -5.81 2.45
C HIS A 72 -13.49 -4.74 2.39
N LEU A 73 -13.40 -3.86 1.40
CA LEU A 73 -14.41 -2.88 1.06
C LEU A 73 -14.57 -2.84 -0.46
N ALA A 74 -15.78 -3.07 -0.96
CA ALA A 74 -16.10 -2.88 -2.37
C ALA A 74 -16.66 -1.47 -2.61
N LEU A 75 -16.09 -0.76 -3.58
CA LEU A 75 -16.57 0.50 -4.11
C LEU A 75 -17.10 0.22 -5.52
N ASP A 76 -18.37 0.48 -5.76
CA ASP A 76 -19.01 0.21 -7.05
C ASP A 76 -19.99 1.32 -7.40
N ASP A 77 -19.79 1.97 -8.54
CA ASP A 77 -20.68 3.02 -9.06
C ASP A 77 -21.55 2.52 -10.22
N GLY A 78 -21.58 1.21 -10.47
CA GLY A 78 -22.28 0.55 -11.58
C GLY A 78 -21.54 0.63 -12.92
N SER A 79 -20.46 1.40 -13.02
CA SER A 79 -19.61 1.47 -14.22
C SER A 79 -18.24 0.82 -14.03
N MET A 80 -17.76 0.79 -12.79
CA MET A 80 -16.49 0.18 -12.41
C MET A 80 -16.52 -0.19 -10.93
N ARG A 81 -16.00 -1.36 -10.63
CA ARG A 81 -15.79 -1.82 -9.26
C ARG A 81 -14.31 -1.68 -8.88
N VAL A 82 -14.07 -1.20 -7.65
CA VAL A 82 -12.75 -1.18 -7.02
C VAL A 82 -12.86 -1.87 -5.68
N ASP A 83 -12.15 -2.96 -5.51
CA ASP A 83 -12.06 -3.69 -4.25
C ASP A 83 -10.83 -3.20 -3.48
N VAL A 84 -11.01 -2.82 -2.23
CA VAL A 84 -9.95 -2.38 -1.32
C VAL A 84 -9.77 -3.43 -0.25
N TYR A 85 -8.56 -3.97 -0.13
CA TYR A 85 -8.23 -5.07 0.76
C TYR A 85 -7.20 -4.66 1.83
N HIS A 86 -7.29 -5.27 2.99
CA HIS A 86 -6.24 -5.21 4.01
C HIS A 86 -4.99 -5.94 3.53
N VAL A 87 -3.82 -5.37 3.78
CA VAL A 87 -2.53 -6.00 3.52
C VAL A 87 -2.19 -6.96 4.65
N LEU A 88 -2.03 -8.24 4.34
CA LEU A 88 -1.68 -9.28 5.30
C LEU A 88 -0.18 -9.55 5.35
N GLY A 89 0.34 -9.74 6.56
CA GLY A 89 1.68 -10.30 6.77
C GLY A 89 2.85 -9.47 6.25
N HIS A 90 2.71 -8.14 6.13
CA HIS A 90 3.74 -7.29 5.57
C HIS A 90 4.62 -6.64 6.64
N LEU A 91 5.95 -6.79 6.57
CA LEU A 91 6.89 -6.27 7.58
C LEU A 91 6.99 -4.75 7.62
N HIS A 92 6.76 -4.08 6.49
CA HIS A 92 6.89 -2.62 6.37
C HIS A 92 5.56 -1.88 6.58
N MET A 93 4.43 -2.51 6.22
CA MET A 93 3.10 -1.89 6.19
C MET A 93 2.05 -2.72 6.92
N ALA A 94 2.18 -2.91 8.25
CA ALA A 94 1.27 -3.78 9.00
C ALA A 94 -0.21 -3.38 8.86
N GLU A 95 -0.52 -2.09 8.81
CA GLU A 95 -1.88 -1.54 8.74
C GLU A 95 -2.12 -0.81 7.42
N ALA A 96 -1.87 -1.50 6.30
CA ALA A 96 -2.05 -0.95 4.98
C ALA A 96 -3.24 -1.54 4.24
N VAL A 97 -3.62 -0.87 3.16
CA VAL A 97 -4.56 -1.36 2.16
C VAL A 97 -3.95 -1.30 0.77
N PHE A 98 -4.41 -2.18 -0.10
CA PHE A 98 -4.21 -2.12 -1.53
C PHE A 98 -5.56 -2.12 -2.24
N ALA A 99 -5.58 -1.75 -3.52
CA ALA A 99 -6.80 -1.79 -4.32
C ALA A 99 -6.66 -2.73 -5.52
N TYR A 100 -7.77 -3.32 -5.94
CA TYR A 100 -7.86 -4.18 -7.12
C TYR A 100 -9.07 -3.80 -7.96
N ILE A 101 -8.90 -3.74 -9.28
CA ILE A 101 -9.97 -3.49 -10.25
C ILE A 101 -10.22 -4.79 -11.03
N PRO A 102 -11.24 -5.58 -10.65
CA PRO A 102 -11.44 -6.93 -11.20
C PRO A 102 -11.61 -6.96 -12.72
N GLU A 103 -12.44 -6.09 -13.27
CA GLU A 103 -12.75 -6.04 -14.71
C GLU A 103 -11.53 -5.70 -15.57
N ARG A 104 -10.51 -5.07 -14.96
CA ARG A 104 -9.26 -4.67 -15.62
C ARG A 104 -8.08 -5.50 -15.20
N ARG A 105 -8.24 -6.33 -14.16
CA ARG A 105 -7.18 -7.14 -13.56
C ARG A 105 -5.98 -6.26 -13.15
N ILE A 106 -6.28 -5.06 -12.61
CA ILE A 106 -5.28 -4.09 -12.18
C ILE A 106 -5.13 -4.16 -10.66
N PHE A 107 -3.91 -4.38 -10.20
CA PHE A 107 -3.50 -4.30 -8.81
C PHE A 107 -2.82 -2.95 -8.56
N LEU A 108 -3.32 -2.17 -7.61
CA LEU A 108 -2.74 -0.89 -7.20
C LEU A 108 -2.22 -1.02 -5.78
N GLU A 109 -0.96 -0.70 -5.57
CA GLU A 109 -0.31 -0.97 -4.30
C GLU A 109 0.53 0.19 -3.78
N GLY A 110 0.79 0.18 -2.47
CA GLY A 110 1.72 1.09 -1.82
C GLY A 110 3.17 0.62 -1.98
N ASP A 111 3.65 -0.12 -0.99
CA ASP A 111 5.06 -0.49 -0.84
C ASP A 111 5.32 -2.00 -0.90
N PHE A 112 4.45 -2.76 -1.56
CA PHE A 112 4.73 -4.19 -1.78
C PHE A 112 5.98 -4.39 -2.63
N THR A 113 6.11 -3.56 -3.68
CA THR A 113 7.23 -3.64 -4.61
C THR A 113 8.06 -2.36 -4.58
N THR A 114 9.36 -2.52 -4.61
CA THR A 114 10.33 -1.43 -4.60
C THR A 114 11.29 -1.62 -5.77
N PHE A 115 10.83 -1.28 -6.98
CA PHE A 115 11.57 -1.55 -8.23
C PHE A 115 12.96 -0.88 -8.31
N ASN A 116 13.24 0.10 -7.46
CA ASN A 116 14.52 0.79 -7.43
C ASN A 116 15.54 0.15 -6.48
N TRP A 117 15.17 -0.93 -5.79
CA TRP A 117 16.03 -1.62 -4.86
C TRP A 117 16.49 -2.96 -5.44
N ASP A 118 17.74 -3.32 -5.17
CA ASP A 118 18.30 -4.60 -5.62
C ASP A 118 17.79 -5.79 -4.81
N TYR A 119 17.16 -5.53 -3.65
CA TYR A 119 16.62 -6.55 -2.75
C TYR A 119 15.34 -6.07 -2.07
N SER A 120 14.51 -7.02 -1.64
CA SER A 120 13.35 -6.76 -0.81
C SER A 120 13.21 -7.83 0.27
N TRP A 121 12.92 -7.38 1.49
CA TRP A 121 12.63 -8.26 2.62
C TRP A 121 11.18 -8.75 2.62
N TRP A 122 10.29 -8.01 2.01
CA TRP A 122 8.84 -8.18 2.11
C TRP A 122 8.11 -8.39 0.77
N GLY A 123 8.81 -8.39 -0.34
CA GLY A 123 8.17 -8.54 -1.66
C GLY A 123 7.31 -9.81 -1.78
N GLY A 124 7.65 -10.88 -1.03
CA GLY A 124 6.86 -12.10 -0.99
C GLY A 124 5.43 -11.89 -0.48
N ALA A 125 5.20 -10.92 0.41
CA ALA A 125 3.87 -10.60 0.91
C ALA A 125 2.90 -10.16 -0.21
N TYR A 126 3.40 -9.60 -1.32
CA TYR A 126 2.58 -9.32 -2.51
C TYR A 126 1.91 -10.59 -3.02
N LEU A 127 2.71 -11.65 -3.23
CA LEU A 127 2.22 -12.92 -3.77
C LEU A 127 1.29 -13.63 -2.79
N ASP A 128 1.61 -13.56 -1.49
CA ASP A 128 0.78 -14.14 -0.43
C ASP A 128 -0.60 -13.47 -0.38
N ASN A 129 -0.68 -12.15 -0.55
CA ASN A 129 -1.95 -11.42 -0.59
C ASN A 129 -2.75 -11.74 -1.88
N VAL A 130 -2.09 -11.83 -3.03
CA VAL A 130 -2.74 -12.24 -4.30
C VAL A 130 -3.37 -13.61 -4.15
N GLU A 131 -2.66 -14.57 -3.55
CA GLU A 131 -3.15 -15.94 -3.33
C GLU A 131 -4.27 -15.97 -2.29
N HIS A 132 -4.08 -15.31 -1.13
CA HIS A 132 -5.06 -15.29 -0.04
C HIS A 132 -6.42 -14.77 -0.49
N TYR A 133 -6.45 -13.68 -1.26
CA TYR A 133 -7.70 -13.08 -1.75
C TYR A 133 -8.19 -13.67 -3.08
N GLY A 134 -7.50 -14.68 -3.63
CA GLY A 134 -7.86 -15.34 -4.90
C GLY A 134 -7.87 -14.38 -6.09
N LEU A 135 -6.92 -13.43 -6.13
CA LEU A 135 -6.86 -12.42 -7.19
C LEU A 135 -6.11 -12.93 -8.42
N ASP A 136 -6.46 -12.37 -9.58
CA ASP A 136 -5.84 -12.69 -10.87
C ASP A 136 -5.35 -11.41 -11.57
N PRO A 137 -4.30 -10.73 -11.05
CA PRO A 137 -3.81 -9.50 -11.64
C PRO A 137 -3.11 -9.73 -12.98
N ALA A 138 -3.30 -8.80 -13.92
CA ALA A 138 -2.52 -8.73 -15.16
C ALA A 138 -1.50 -7.59 -15.13
N ILE A 139 -1.86 -6.50 -14.44
CA ILE A 139 -1.07 -5.27 -14.36
C ILE A 139 -0.86 -4.90 -12.89
N ASN A 140 0.36 -4.50 -12.54
CA ASN A 140 0.71 -3.88 -11.26
C ASN A 140 0.98 -2.39 -11.42
N ILE A 141 0.37 -1.56 -10.58
CA ILE A 141 0.57 -0.11 -10.50
C ILE A 141 1.07 0.22 -9.09
N PRO A 142 2.38 0.33 -8.89
CA PRO A 142 2.94 0.69 -7.59
C PRO A 142 2.97 2.20 -7.40
N VAL A 143 2.97 2.67 -6.15
CA VAL A 143 3.27 4.07 -5.82
C VAL A 143 4.74 4.37 -6.11
N HIS A 144 5.64 3.45 -5.76
CA HIS A 144 7.08 3.59 -5.98
C HIS A 144 7.56 2.70 -7.13
N GLY A 145 7.62 3.26 -8.34
CA GLY A 145 8.16 2.53 -9.47
C GLY A 145 7.41 2.81 -10.77
N LYS A 146 7.37 1.83 -11.63
CA LYS A 146 6.70 1.91 -12.93
C LYS A 146 5.60 0.84 -13.03
N VAL A 147 4.61 1.11 -13.85
CA VAL A 147 3.60 0.11 -14.22
C VAL A 147 4.28 -1.08 -14.89
N THR A 148 3.93 -2.28 -14.46
CA THR A 148 4.50 -3.54 -14.96
C THR A 148 3.41 -4.57 -15.21
N THR A 149 3.72 -5.60 -15.99
CA THR A 149 2.89 -6.80 -16.03
C THR A 149 3.01 -7.56 -14.71
N PHE A 150 2.04 -8.39 -14.38
CA PHE A 150 2.12 -9.25 -13.21
C PHE A 150 3.32 -10.21 -13.28
N ALA A 151 3.59 -10.75 -14.48
CA ALA A 151 4.74 -11.64 -14.70
C ALA A 151 6.08 -10.94 -14.40
N ASP A 152 6.26 -9.68 -14.87
CA ASP A 152 7.48 -8.90 -14.59
C ASP A 152 7.58 -8.54 -13.10
N THR A 153 6.45 -8.30 -12.45
CA THR A 153 6.38 -8.05 -11.00
C THR A 153 6.87 -9.28 -10.23
N VAL A 154 6.35 -10.47 -10.55
CA VAL A 154 6.77 -11.74 -9.94
C VAL A 154 8.26 -11.98 -10.13
N ALA A 155 8.77 -11.84 -11.37
CA ALA A 155 10.19 -12.02 -11.67
C ALA A 155 11.08 -11.02 -10.88
N THR A 156 10.62 -9.78 -10.73
CA THR A 156 11.33 -8.77 -9.92
C THR A 156 11.36 -9.16 -8.45
N ILE A 157 10.23 -9.56 -7.88
CA ILE A 157 10.13 -10.02 -6.48
C ILE A 157 11.07 -11.22 -6.24
N GLU A 158 11.03 -12.22 -7.11
CA GLU A 158 11.89 -13.41 -6.98
C GLU A 158 13.37 -13.07 -6.99
N LYS A 159 13.80 -12.18 -7.90
CA LYS A 159 15.17 -11.67 -7.96
C LYS A 159 15.56 -10.92 -6.68
N GLN A 160 14.71 -10.04 -6.20
CA GLN A 160 14.96 -9.24 -4.99
C GLN A 160 15.02 -10.11 -3.74
N VAL A 161 14.12 -11.10 -3.61
CA VAL A 161 14.11 -12.09 -2.53
C VAL A 161 15.39 -12.93 -2.55
N ALA A 162 15.81 -13.42 -3.72
CA ALA A 162 17.05 -14.18 -3.86
C ALA A 162 18.28 -13.35 -3.45
N THR A 163 18.29 -12.06 -3.79
CA THR A 163 19.36 -11.14 -3.37
C THR A 163 19.33 -10.89 -1.86
N ALA A 164 18.16 -10.67 -1.27
CA ALA A 164 18.00 -10.50 0.17
C ALA A 164 18.49 -11.73 0.95
N LYS A 165 18.18 -12.95 0.48
CA LYS A 165 18.67 -14.20 1.06
C LYS A 165 20.20 -14.30 1.03
N LYS A 166 20.84 -13.87 -0.05
CA LYS A 166 22.32 -13.80 -0.12
C LYS A 166 22.88 -12.85 0.92
N TYR A 167 22.28 -11.68 1.13
CA TYR A 167 22.69 -10.75 2.18
C TYR A 167 22.53 -11.36 3.58
N CYS A 168 21.46 -12.10 3.84
CA CYS A 168 21.31 -12.80 5.12
C CYS A 168 22.37 -13.88 5.35
N ALA A 169 22.78 -14.59 4.33
CA ALA A 169 23.77 -15.67 4.43
C ALA A 169 25.20 -15.16 4.68
N THR A 170 25.48 -13.86 4.49
CA THR A 170 26.80 -13.30 4.78
C THR A 170 27.01 -13.13 6.28
N SER A 171 28.17 -13.55 6.79
CA SER A 171 28.50 -13.61 8.23
C SER A 171 28.30 -12.31 8.99
N ALA A 172 28.51 -11.16 8.36
CA ALA A 172 28.30 -9.85 8.97
C ALA A 172 26.83 -9.54 9.31
N ARG A 173 25.88 -10.14 8.57
CA ARG A 173 24.46 -9.94 8.80
C ARG A 173 23.78 -11.06 9.59
N ALA A 174 24.32 -12.27 9.55
CA ALA A 174 23.89 -13.36 10.43
C ALA A 174 24.01 -12.98 11.91
N ALA A 175 24.99 -12.15 12.27
CA ALA A 175 25.16 -11.63 13.63
C ALA A 175 24.07 -10.58 14.02
N VAL A 176 23.48 -9.87 13.02
CA VAL A 176 22.42 -8.86 13.25
C VAL A 176 21.04 -9.49 13.33
N TYR A 177 20.86 -10.65 12.69
CA TYR A 177 19.58 -11.38 12.67
C TYR A 177 19.73 -12.78 13.26
N PRO A 178 19.99 -12.91 14.57
CA PRO A 178 20.24 -14.22 15.21
C PRO A 178 19.02 -15.15 15.15
N ALA A 179 17.81 -14.61 14.93
CA ALA A 179 16.58 -15.39 14.76
C ALA A 179 16.36 -15.88 13.32
N GLY A 180 17.32 -15.66 12.41
CA GLY A 180 17.21 -16.02 11.00
C GLY A 180 16.99 -14.82 10.09
N CYS A 181 16.97 -15.09 8.77
CA CYS A 181 16.75 -14.09 7.75
C CYS A 181 15.27 -13.63 7.73
N PRO A 182 14.96 -12.33 7.86
CA PRO A 182 13.59 -11.84 7.92
C PRO A 182 12.92 -11.77 6.53
N VAL A 183 13.46 -12.44 5.52
CA VAL A 183 12.87 -12.43 4.16
C VAL A 183 11.52 -13.14 4.17
N GLN A 184 10.48 -12.40 3.85
CA GLN A 184 9.14 -12.93 3.66
C GLN A 184 8.98 -13.51 2.26
N TYR A 185 8.89 -14.83 2.16
CA TYR A 185 8.64 -15.54 0.91
C TYR A 185 8.12 -16.96 1.19
N SER A 186 6.80 -17.11 1.26
CA SER A 186 6.14 -18.37 1.65
C SER A 186 6.32 -19.50 0.66
N ARG A 187 6.57 -19.20 -0.62
CA ARG A 187 6.79 -20.21 -1.68
C ARG A 187 8.01 -21.11 -1.45
N ASP A 188 8.91 -20.72 -0.53
CA ASP A 188 10.02 -21.61 -0.12
C ASP A 188 9.57 -22.77 0.77
N ALA A 189 8.49 -22.58 1.54
CA ALA A 189 7.97 -23.62 2.43
C ALA A 189 7.24 -24.75 1.66
N ALA A 190 6.93 -24.54 0.38
CA ALA A 190 6.25 -25.49 -0.50
C ALA A 190 7.20 -26.31 -1.38
N ARG A 191 8.52 -26.13 -1.25
CA ARG A 191 9.57 -26.93 -1.92
C ARG A 191 10.31 -27.78 -0.89
#